data_3e8d54019aab38449c6ef0efe50aea40
#
_entry.id   3e8d54019aab38449c6ef0efe50aea40
#
_cell.length_a   1.000
_cell.length_b   1.000
_cell.length_c   1.000
_cell.angle_alpha   90.00
_cell.angle_beta   90.00
_cell.angle_gamma   90.00
#
_symmetry.space_group_name_H-M   'P 1'
#
loop_
_entity.id
_entity.type
_entity.pdbx_description
1 polymer ?
#
loop_
_entity_poly.entity_id
_entity_poly.type
_entity_poly.pdbx_seq_one_letter_code
_entity_poly.pdbx_strand_id
1 'polypeptide(L)'
;MSIFGAMRSGVTGLFSQSQALGMIADNIANVNTVGFKAVRPRFSTLVTAQASADLHSPGGVQSRVEREIDAQGLLTASSVSTDIAISGSGFFTVNDQTDGSGNIFFTRAGEFRPDKEGNLVNSGGFTLMGWPIDDNGTVQQTNVLSAFSILNVANLTSAPVATTAIDMGANLPASATSGDANSLTAQVF
;
A
#
# COMPACT_ATOMS: atom_id res chain seq x y z
N MET A 1 -44.82 16.85 26.71
CA MET A 1 -43.38 16.94 26.35
C MET A 1 -42.57 17.34 27.56
N SER A 2 -41.49 16.63 27.88
CA SER A 2 -40.54 17.08 28.92
C SER A 2 -39.56 18.09 28.32
N ILE A 3 -39.43 19.25 28.91
CA ILE A 3 -38.46 20.29 28.53
C ILE A 3 -37.04 19.72 28.55
N PHE A 4 -36.75 18.84 29.53
CA PHE A 4 -35.46 18.17 29.60
C PHE A 4 -35.19 17.24 28.38
N GLY A 5 -36.21 16.57 27.87
CA GLY A 5 -36.08 15.75 26.66
C GLY A 5 -35.73 16.60 25.42
N ALA A 6 -36.41 17.74 25.26
CA ALA A 6 -36.15 18.67 24.17
C ALA A 6 -34.73 19.27 24.27
N MET A 7 -34.31 19.69 25.46
CA MET A 7 -32.95 20.21 25.70
C MET A 7 -31.88 19.14 25.39
N ARG A 8 -32.07 17.92 25.88
CA ARG A 8 -31.15 16.79 25.61
C ARG A 8 -31.03 16.49 24.13
N SER A 9 -32.16 16.48 23.41
CA SER A 9 -32.18 16.29 21.96
C SER A 9 -31.38 17.39 21.23
N GLY A 10 -31.56 18.67 21.66
CA GLY A 10 -30.78 19.78 21.13
C GLY A 10 -29.29 19.65 21.39
N VAL A 11 -28.90 19.29 22.62
CA VAL A 11 -27.47 19.08 22.97
C VAL A 11 -26.85 17.96 22.18
N THR A 12 -27.54 16.80 22.04
CA THR A 12 -27.03 15.68 21.23
C THR A 12 -26.92 16.03 19.74
N GLY A 13 -27.83 16.88 19.22
CA GLY A 13 -27.78 17.43 17.89
C GLY A 13 -26.53 18.28 17.65
N LEU A 14 -26.30 19.26 18.53
CA LEU A 14 -25.13 20.13 18.47
C LEU A 14 -23.82 19.35 18.56
N PHE A 15 -23.76 18.38 19.49
CA PHE A 15 -22.58 17.52 19.63
C PHE A 15 -22.31 16.69 18.37
N SER A 16 -23.36 16.12 17.78
CA SER A 16 -23.23 15.33 16.54
C SER A 16 -22.80 16.17 15.35
N GLN A 17 -23.28 17.43 15.26
CA GLN A 17 -22.84 18.35 14.21
C GLN A 17 -21.39 18.83 14.44
N SER A 18 -20.98 19.04 15.69
CA SER A 18 -19.58 19.35 16.01
C SER A 18 -18.64 18.21 15.58
N GLN A 19 -19.01 16.96 15.82
CA GLN A 19 -18.25 15.80 15.33
C GLN A 19 -18.21 15.76 13.80
N ALA A 20 -19.31 16.06 13.12
CA ALA A 20 -19.34 16.12 11.66
C ALA A 20 -18.38 17.18 11.10
N LEU A 21 -18.36 18.38 11.71
CA LEU A 21 -17.41 19.43 11.36
C LEU A 21 -15.96 18.99 11.58
N GLY A 22 -15.66 18.27 12.68
CA GLY A 22 -14.34 17.71 12.93
C GLY A 22 -13.92 16.74 11.82
N MET A 23 -14.79 15.82 11.39
CA MET A 23 -14.51 14.89 10.28
C MET A 23 -14.28 15.63 8.95
N ILE A 24 -15.04 16.69 8.67
CA ILE A 24 -14.82 17.52 7.48
C ILE A 24 -13.46 18.21 7.55
N ALA A 25 -13.10 18.75 8.71
CA ALA A 25 -11.80 19.38 8.92
C ALA A 25 -10.64 18.39 8.71
N ASP A 26 -10.76 17.14 9.21
CA ASP A 26 -9.80 16.07 8.99
C ASP A 26 -9.67 15.75 7.49
N ASN A 27 -10.77 15.63 6.76
CA ASN A 27 -10.74 15.39 5.31
C ASN A 27 -10.04 16.51 4.55
N ILE A 28 -10.29 17.77 4.93
CA ILE A 28 -9.66 18.95 4.31
C ILE A 28 -8.15 18.97 4.63
N ALA A 29 -7.79 18.71 5.88
CA ALA A 29 -6.38 18.68 6.30
C ALA A 29 -5.57 17.62 5.54
N ASN A 30 -6.22 16.51 5.19
CA ASN A 30 -5.58 15.36 4.52
C ASN A 30 -5.87 15.29 3.01
N VAL A 31 -6.36 16.37 2.38
CA VAL A 31 -6.69 16.38 0.95
C VAL A 31 -5.49 16.04 0.05
N ASN A 32 -4.27 16.39 0.47
CA ASN A 32 -3.02 16.11 -0.22
C ASN A 32 -2.28 14.87 0.33
N THR A 33 -2.85 14.17 1.33
CA THR A 33 -2.21 12.98 1.90
C THR A 33 -2.46 11.77 1.00
N VAL A 34 -1.40 11.18 0.47
CA VAL A 34 -1.48 10.01 -0.41
C VAL A 34 -2.02 8.81 0.35
N GLY A 35 -3.00 8.13 -0.25
CA GLY A 35 -3.63 6.96 0.35
C GLY A 35 -4.61 7.26 1.49
N PHE A 36 -4.89 8.53 1.78
CA PHE A 36 -5.91 8.89 2.77
C PHE A 36 -7.29 8.41 2.36
N LYS A 37 -8.04 7.91 3.33
CA LYS A 37 -9.42 7.46 3.15
C LYS A 37 -10.36 8.38 3.91
N ALA A 38 -11.29 8.99 3.17
CA ALA A 38 -12.23 9.97 3.71
C ALA A 38 -13.08 9.38 4.85
N VAL A 39 -13.38 10.24 5.80
CA VAL A 39 -14.20 9.93 6.96
C VAL A 39 -15.52 10.68 6.83
N ARG A 40 -16.64 9.98 7.03
CA ARG A 40 -17.98 10.58 6.98
C ARG A 40 -18.76 10.33 8.27
N PRO A 41 -19.57 11.31 8.71
CA PRO A 41 -20.50 11.08 9.80
C PRO A 41 -21.74 10.31 9.34
N ARG A 42 -22.06 9.22 10.03
CA ARG A 42 -23.36 8.57 9.93
C ARG A 42 -24.22 8.94 11.13
N PHE A 43 -25.36 9.53 10.86
CA PHE A 43 -26.32 9.90 11.91
C PHE A 43 -27.36 8.82 12.10
N SER A 44 -27.66 8.51 13.34
CA SER A 44 -28.77 7.63 13.73
C SER A 44 -29.62 8.30 14.81
N THR A 45 -30.93 8.16 14.69
CA THR A 45 -31.86 8.63 15.72
C THR A 45 -31.84 7.66 16.90
N LEU A 46 -31.86 8.21 18.11
CA LEU A 46 -32.09 7.40 19.31
C LEU A 46 -33.58 7.10 19.44
N VAL A 47 -33.91 5.83 19.48
CA VAL A 47 -35.31 5.37 19.64
C VAL A 47 -35.72 5.55 21.10
N THR A 48 -36.81 6.26 21.32
CA THR A 48 -37.42 6.42 22.65
C THR A 48 -38.75 5.66 22.72
N ALA A 49 -39.06 5.09 23.88
CA ALA A 49 -40.35 4.51 24.12
C ALA A 49 -41.42 5.62 24.17
N GLN A 50 -42.42 5.55 23.31
CA GLN A 50 -43.54 6.46 23.28
C GLN A 50 -44.62 5.96 24.27
N ALA A 51 -44.86 6.75 25.28
CA ALA A 51 -45.83 6.38 26.33
C ALA A 51 -47.28 6.56 25.89
N SER A 52 -47.54 7.35 24.84
CA SER A 52 -48.89 7.62 24.31
C SER A 52 -48.77 8.04 22.84
N ALA A 53 -49.77 7.73 22.02
CA ALA A 53 -49.83 8.08 20.61
C ALA A 53 -49.80 9.60 20.35
N ASP A 54 -50.33 10.37 21.30
CA ASP A 54 -50.46 11.82 21.18
C ASP A 54 -49.27 12.61 21.77
N LEU A 55 -48.28 11.89 22.35
CA LEU A 55 -47.14 12.57 23.01
C LEU A 55 -45.82 12.24 22.32
N HIS A 56 -45.27 13.22 21.60
CA HIS A 56 -43.94 13.08 21.02
C HIS A 56 -42.85 13.04 22.08
N SER A 57 -41.99 12.01 22.07
CA SER A 57 -40.81 11.89 22.94
C SER A 57 -39.53 12.09 22.11
N PRO A 58 -38.82 13.23 22.30
CA PRO A 58 -37.60 13.50 21.54
C PRO A 58 -36.48 12.55 21.97
N GLY A 59 -35.92 11.81 21.01
CA GLY A 59 -34.84 10.83 21.25
C GLY A 59 -33.45 11.38 21.12
N GLY A 60 -33.28 12.42 20.31
CA GLY A 60 -31.98 12.93 19.96
C GLY A 60 -31.30 12.17 18.82
N VAL A 61 -30.04 12.52 18.54
CA VAL A 61 -29.22 11.95 17.45
C VAL A 61 -27.87 11.50 17.99
N GLN A 62 -27.34 10.45 17.38
CA GLN A 62 -25.98 9.97 17.59
C GLN A 62 -25.25 9.96 16.25
N SER A 63 -24.01 10.45 16.21
CA SER A 63 -23.12 10.31 15.06
C SER A 63 -22.16 9.13 15.26
N ARG A 64 -21.89 8.40 14.18
CA ARG A 64 -20.85 7.37 14.09
C ARG A 64 -19.89 7.71 12.98
N VAL A 65 -18.63 7.36 13.18
CA VAL A 65 -17.57 7.55 12.20
C VAL A 65 -17.61 6.39 11.21
N GLU A 66 -17.75 6.70 9.94
CA GLU A 66 -17.63 5.73 8.83
C GLU A 66 -16.40 6.12 7.99
N ARG A 67 -15.54 5.15 7.73
CA ARG A 67 -14.37 5.31 6.86
C ARG A 67 -14.66 4.68 5.51
N GLU A 68 -14.52 5.45 4.44
CA GLU A 68 -14.73 4.98 3.06
C GLU A 68 -13.49 4.23 2.54
N ILE A 69 -13.17 3.08 3.13
CA ILE A 69 -11.97 2.30 2.80
C ILE A 69 -12.04 1.77 1.35
N ASP A 70 -13.24 1.40 0.89
CA ASP A 70 -13.46 0.81 -0.44
C ASP A 70 -13.48 1.85 -1.57
N ALA A 71 -13.68 3.14 -1.24
CA ALA A 71 -13.71 4.18 -2.26
C ALA A 71 -12.35 4.32 -2.95
N GLN A 72 -12.32 4.12 -4.28
CA GLN A 72 -11.13 4.34 -5.09
C GLN A 72 -10.90 5.84 -5.28
N GLY A 73 -9.70 6.32 -4.92
CA GLY A 73 -9.28 7.69 -5.21
C GLY A 73 -8.80 7.86 -6.64
N LEU A 74 -8.54 9.10 -7.02
CA LEU A 74 -7.94 9.43 -8.31
C LEU A 74 -6.49 8.93 -8.35
N LEU A 75 -6.15 8.18 -9.39
CA LEU A 75 -4.78 7.80 -9.68
C LEU A 75 -4.10 8.94 -10.43
N THR A 76 -3.02 9.45 -9.87
CA THR A 76 -2.20 10.51 -10.47
C THR A 76 -0.85 9.97 -10.89
N ALA A 77 -0.32 10.47 -12.01
CA ALA A 77 1.03 10.12 -12.46
C ALA A 77 2.07 10.78 -11.53
N SER A 78 3.11 10.02 -11.19
CA SER A 78 4.28 10.51 -10.47
C SER A 78 5.51 10.52 -11.38
N SER A 79 6.46 11.41 -11.11
CA SER A 79 7.78 11.43 -11.76
C SER A 79 8.79 10.49 -11.11
N VAL A 80 8.43 9.87 -9.99
CA VAL A 80 9.30 8.98 -9.22
C VAL A 80 9.00 7.54 -9.58
N SER A 81 10.02 6.80 -9.99
CA SER A 81 9.88 5.42 -10.47
C SER A 81 9.50 4.39 -9.38
N THR A 82 9.71 4.74 -8.11
CA THR A 82 9.40 3.88 -6.97
C THR A 82 7.99 4.11 -6.41
N ASP A 83 7.24 5.10 -6.94
CA ASP A 83 5.87 5.34 -6.55
C ASP A 83 4.97 4.30 -7.23
N ILE A 84 4.18 3.61 -6.44
CA ILE A 84 3.27 2.57 -6.90
C ILE A 84 1.84 2.85 -6.42
N ALA A 85 0.86 2.50 -7.23
CA ALA A 85 -0.54 2.68 -6.87
C ALA A 85 -1.35 1.41 -7.15
N ILE A 86 -2.33 1.14 -6.29
CA ILE A 86 -3.26 0.01 -6.46
C ILE A 86 -4.53 0.53 -7.14
N SER A 87 -4.87 -0.05 -8.29
CA SER A 87 -6.16 0.12 -8.93
C SER A 87 -7.08 -1.03 -8.50
N GLY A 88 -8.19 -0.70 -7.86
CA GLY A 88 -9.13 -1.69 -7.32
C GLY A 88 -8.95 -1.96 -5.82
N SER A 89 -9.37 -3.15 -5.38
CA SER A 89 -9.34 -3.57 -3.98
C SER A 89 -7.96 -4.11 -3.59
N GLY A 90 -7.46 -3.78 -2.40
CA GLY A 90 -6.20 -4.28 -1.86
C GLY A 90 -5.43 -3.24 -1.07
N PHE A 91 -4.33 -3.64 -0.46
CA PHE A 91 -3.45 -2.82 0.34
C PHE A 91 -2.00 -3.26 0.11
N PHE A 92 -1.07 -2.35 0.27
CA PHE A 92 0.34 -2.67 0.42
C PHE A 92 0.58 -3.21 1.81
N THR A 93 1.37 -4.26 1.91
CA THR A 93 1.81 -4.84 3.18
C THR A 93 3.13 -4.18 3.57
N VAL A 94 3.18 -3.64 4.77
CA VAL A 94 4.37 -2.94 5.28
C VAL A 94 4.71 -3.40 6.69
N ASN A 95 5.97 -3.25 7.08
CA ASN A 95 6.48 -3.61 8.40
C ASN A 95 7.06 -2.37 9.09
N ASP A 96 6.97 -2.31 10.41
CA ASP A 96 7.55 -1.25 11.23
C ASP A 96 9.06 -1.42 11.46
N GLN A 97 9.62 -2.60 11.15
CA GLN A 97 11.05 -2.90 11.25
C GLN A 97 11.65 -3.18 9.87
N THR A 98 12.88 -2.73 9.67
CA THR A 98 13.63 -2.94 8.41
C THR A 98 14.19 -4.35 8.26
N ASP A 99 14.11 -5.18 9.29
CA ASP A 99 14.52 -6.59 9.28
C ASP A 99 13.36 -7.58 9.08
N GLY A 100 12.10 -7.07 9.02
CA GLY A 100 10.89 -7.88 8.85
C GLY A 100 10.40 -8.57 10.13
N SER A 101 11.06 -8.37 11.27
CA SER A 101 10.67 -9.01 12.54
C SER A 101 9.53 -8.29 13.25
N GLY A 102 9.16 -7.08 12.80
CA GLY A 102 8.14 -6.23 13.42
C GLY A 102 6.71 -6.61 13.10
N ASN A 103 5.81 -5.69 13.42
CA ASN A 103 4.39 -5.87 13.13
C ASN A 103 4.09 -5.55 11.66
N ILE A 104 3.17 -6.32 11.10
CA ILE A 104 2.67 -6.12 9.74
C ILE A 104 1.50 -5.16 9.77
N PHE A 105 1.56 -4.13 8.92
CA PHE A 105 0.50 -3.16 8.70
C PHE A 105 0.08 -3.14 7.23
N PHE A 106 -1.09 -2.57 6.98
CA PHE A 106 -1.64 -2.43 5.63
C PHE A 106 -1.85 -0.95 5.32
N THR A 107 -1.36 -0.50 4.16
CA THR A 107 -1.46 0.90 3.73
C THR A 107 -1.90 1.01 2.27
N ARG A 108 -2.49 2.16 1.92
CA ARG A 108 -2.75 2.56 0.53
C ARG A 108 -1.75 3.61 0.06
N ALA A 109 -0.92 4.15 0.96
CA ALA A 109 0.14 5.08 0.58
C ALA A 109 1.23 4.32 -0.18
N GLY A 110 1.44 4.67 -1.45
CA GLY A 110 2.37 4.01 -2.35
C GLY A 110 3.60 4.86 -2.68
N GLU A 111 3.86 5.91 -1.92
CA GLU A 111 5.08 6.71 -2.04
C GLU A 111 6.22 6.02 -1.29
N PHE A 112 7.03 5.27 -2.00
CA PHE A 112 8.17 4.57 -1.43
C PHE A 112 9.49 5.19 -1.91
N ARG A 113 10.45 5.26 -0.99
CA ARG A 113 11.81 5.73 -1.26
C ARG A 113 12.80 4.69 -0.78
N PRO A 114 13.88 4.41 -1.54
CA PRO A 114 14.93 3.53 -1.06
C PRO A 114 15.70 4.22 0.07
N ASP A 115 15.94 3.50 1.14
CA ASP A 115 16.82 3.90 2.23
C ASP A 115 18.29 3.60 1.88
N LYS A 116 19.22 3.80 2.84
CA LYS A 116 20.66 3.56 2.64
C LYS A 116 20.99 2.11 2.37
N GLU A 117 20.18 1.20 2.88
CA GLU A 117 20.31 -0.26 2.70
C GLU A 117 19.59 -0.75 1.44
N GLY A 118 18.84 0.14 0.75
CA GLY A 118 18.07 -0.17 -0.46
C GLY A 118 16.67 -0.71 -0.20
N ASN A 119 16.17 -0.67 1.04
CA ASN A 119 14.81 -1.08 1.36
C ASN A 119 13.83 0.04 0.96
N LEU A 120 12.66 -0.32 0.46
CA LEU A 120 11.63 0.64 0.11
C LEU A 120 10.83 1.04 1.35
N VAL A 121 11.00 2.30 1.78
CA VAL A 121 10.36 2.87 2.96
C VAL A 121 9.39 3.96 2.56
N ASN A 122 8.21 4.01 3.17
CA ASN A 122 7.23 5.06 2.95
C ASN A 122 7.50 6.29 3.84
N SER A 123 6.72 7.36 3.64
CA SER A 123 6.82 8.61 4.43
C SER A 123 6.54 8.41 5.94
N GLY A 124 5.87 7.33 6.32
CA GLY A 124 5.60 6.95 7.71
C GLY A 124 6.70 6.13 8.37
N GLY A 125 7.79 5.81 7.65
CA GLY A 125 8.89 4.99 8.16
C GLY A 125 8.65 3.48 8.08
N PHE A 126 7.60 3.03 7.39
CA PHE A 126 7.29 1.60 7.22
C PHE A 126 7.95 1.05 5.97
N THR A 127 8.50 -0.15 6.07
CA THR A 127 9.19 -0.85 4.98
C THR A 127 8.22 -1.72 4.18
N LEU A 128 8.28 -1.65 2.86
CA LEU A 128 7.44 -2.43 1.96
C LEU A 128 7.83 -3.91 2.00
N MET A 129 6.82 -4.77 2.09
CA MET A 129 6.96 -6.22 2.03
C MET A 129 6.24 -6.79 0.81
N GLY A 130 6.74 -7.92 0.33
CA GLY A 130 6.13 -8.69 -0.76
C GLY A 130 6.43 -10.18 -0.64
N TRP A 131 5.73 -10.98 -1.44
CA TRP A 131 6.07 -12.39 -1.58
C TRP A 131 7.25 -12.55 -2.55
N PRO A 132 8.26 -13.34 -2.20
CA PRO A 132 9.31 -13.68 -3.12
C PRO A 132 8.73 -14.51 -4.29
N ILE A 133 9.16 -14.17 -5.49
CA ILE A 133 8.79 -14.85 -6.72
C ILE A 133 9.99 -15.71 -7.13
N ASP A 134 9.73 -16.96 -7.53
CA ASP A 134 10.73 -17.86 -8.07
C ASP A 134 11.15 -17.43 -9.49
N ASP A 135 12.28 -17.94 -10.00
CA ASP A 135 12.81 -17.67 -11.34
C ASP A 135 11.79 -17.99 -12.47
N ASN A 136 10.81 -18.85 -12.19
CA ASN A 136 9.71 -19.17 -13.09
C ASN A 136 8.51 -18.20 -13.01
N GLY A 137 8.57 -17.16 -12.18
CA GLY A 137 7.50 -16.19 -11.99
C GLY A 137 6.33 -16.69 -11.11
N THR A 138 6.50 -17.82 -10.42
CA THR A 138 5.48 -18.39 -9.53
C THR A 138 5.71 -17.97 -8.09
N VAL A 139 4.61 -17.55 -7.41
CA VAL A 139 4.63 -17.26 -5.98
C VAL A 139 4.46 -18.56 -5.20
N GLN A 140 5.47 -18.98 -4.46
CA GLN A 140 5.49 -20.29 -3.80
C GLN A 140 4.51 -20.42 -2.64
N GLN A 141 4.19 -19.34 -1.93
CA GLN A 141 3.31 -19.36 -0.75
C GLN A 141 2.44 -18.12 -0.70
N THR A 142 1.19 -18.20 -1.12
CA THR A 142 0.26 -17.07 -1.18
C THR A 142 -0.58 -16.87 0.09
N ASN A 143 -0.58 -17.81 1.03
CA ASN A 143 -1.52 -17.81 2.17
C ASN A 143 -0.87 -17.70 3.54
N VAL A 144 0.44 -17.44 3.61
CA VAL A 144 1.17 -17.37 4.89
C VAL A 144 1.77 -15.99 5.07
N LEU A 145 1.35 -15.27 6.11
CA LEU A 145 1.92 -13.96 6.44
C LEU A 145 3.42 -14.01 6.74
N SER A 146 3.90 -15.13 7.26
CA SER A 146 5.34 -15.32 7.55
C SER A 146 6.20 -15.50 6.28
N ALA A 147 5.60 -15.66 5.10
CA ALA A 147 6.30 -15.77 3.83
C ALA A 147 6.61 -14.39 3.20
N PHE A 148 6.14 -13.29 3.80
CA PHE A 148 6.50 -11.95 3.34
C PHE A 148 7.97 -11.67 3.62
N SER A 149 8.66 -11.16 2.63
CA SER A 149 10.03 -10.65 2.72
C SER A 149 10.06 -9.15 2.44
N ILE A 150 11.07 -8.46 2.96
CA ILE A 150 11.30 -7.05 2.68
C ILE A 150 11.72 -6.88 1.24
N LEU A 151 11.13 -5.88 0.57
CA LEU A 151 11.50 -5.52 -0.78
C LEU A 151 12.74 -4.63 -0.76
N ASN A 152 13.88 -5.19 -1.20
CA ASN A 152 15.16 -4.49 -1.29
C ASN A 152 15.55 -4.30 -2.76
N VAL A 153 15.74 -3.05 -3.18
CA VAL A 153 16.08 -2.69 -4.57
C VAL A 153 17.57 -2.84 -4.84
N ALA A 154 18.42 -2.75 -3.82
CA ALA A 154 19.87 -2.90 -3.98
C ALA A 154 20.27 -4.35 -4.37
N ASN A 155 19.47 -5.32 -4.00
CA ASN A 155 19.69 -6.75 -4.34
C ASN A 155 19.17 -7.14 -5.74
N LEU A 156 18.55 -6.20 -6.47
CA LEU A 156 18.05 -6.44 -7.84
C LEU A 156 19.16 -6.39 -8.90
N THR A 157 20.43 -6.29 -8.51
CA THR A 157 21.54 -6.46 -9.44
C THR A 157 21.51 -7.91 -9.96
N SER A 158 21.20 -8.06 -11.25
CA SER A 158 21.27 -9.36 -11.93
C SER A 158 22.61 -10.03 -11.60
N ALA A 159 22.55 -11.17 -10.92
CA ALA A 159 23.75 -11.98 -10.77
C ALA A 159 24.29 -12.31 -12.18
N PRO A 160 25.53 -11.97 -12.50
CA PRO A 160 26.07 -12.28 -13.81
C PRO A 160 26.02 -13.79 -14.01
N VAL A 161 25.26 -14.22 -15.02
CA VAL A 161 25.24 -15.64 -15.39
C VAL A 161 26.54 -15.93 -16.10
N ALA A 162 27.34 -16.86 -15.55
CA ALA A 162 28.57 -17.29 -16.18
C ALA A 162 28.28 -17.84 -17.58
N THR A 163 29.00 -17.35 -18.58
CA THR A 163 28.90 -17.86 -19.95
C THR A 163 29.39 -19.30 -19.96
N THR A 164 28.49 -20.25 -20.22
CA THR A 164 28.78 -21.70 -20.24
C THR A 164 29.11 -22.24 -21.62
N ALA A 165 28.79 -21.48 -22.67
CA ALA A 165 29.08 -21.87 -24.06
C ALA A 165 29.38 -20.64 -24.92
N ILE A 166 30.39 -20.71 -25.72
CA ILE A 166 30.75 -19.71 -26.74
C ILE A 166 30.82 -20.44 -28.06
N ASP A 167 29.94 -20.14 -29.01
CA ASP A 167 30.01 -20.61 -30.38
C ASP A 167 30.86 -19.64 -31.22
N MET A 168 31.96 -20.11 -31.71
CA MET A 168 32.87 -19.32 -32.53
C MET A 168 32.91 -19.90 -33.95
N GLY A 169 32.34 -19.19 -34.91
CA GLY A 169 32.47 -19.48 -36.34
C GLY A 169 33.75 -18.82 -36.89
N ALA A 170 34.72 -19.61 -37.22
CA ALA A 170 35.93 -19.13 -37.90
C ALA A 170 36.03 -19.68 -39.32
N ASN A 171 36.30 -18.83 -40.30
CA ASN A 171 36.54 -19.26 -41.66
C ASN A 171 38.07 -19.34 -41.87
N LEU A 172 38.57 -20.55 -42.05
CA LEU A 172 40.01 -20.81 -42.31
C LEU A 172 40.30 -20.59 -43.79
N PRO A 173 41.39 -19.94 -44.15
CA PRO A 173 41.80 -19.80 -45.55
C PRO A 173 42.10 -21.19 -46.14
N ALA A 174 41.68 -21.43 -47.38
CA ALA A 174 41.83 -22.71 -48.08
C ALA A 174 43.30 -23.17 -48.28
N SER A 175 44.24 -22.27 -47.96
CA SER A 175 45.70 -22.53 -48.06
C SER A 175 46.36 -22.90 -46.73
N ALA A 176 45.54 -23.06 -45.63
CA ALA A 176 46.11 -23.44 -44.34
C ALA A 176 46.61 -24.90 -44.38
N THR A 177 47.88 -25.09 -44.06
CA THR A 177 48.52 -26.41 -44.02
C THR A 177 48.17 -27.08 -42.66
N SER A 178 47.77 -28.35 -42.70
CA SER A 178 47.52 -29.15 -41.51
C SER A 178 48.77 -29.18 -40.61
N GLY A 179 48.74 -28.52 -39.46
CA GLY A 179 49.84 -28.47 -38.49
C GLY A 179 50.22 -27.09 -37.98
N ASP A 180 49.70 -26.03 -38.57
CA ASP A 180 49.89 -24.69 -38.01
C ASP A 180 48.98 -24.50 -36.79
N ALA A 181 49.59 -24.49 -35.61
CA ALA A 181 48.90 -24.22 -34.35
C ALA A 181 48.56 -22.73 -34.25
N ASN A 182 47.45 -22.30 -34.85
CA ASN A 182 46.88 -21.00 -34.60
C ASN A 182 46.11 -21.03 -33.26
N SER A 183 46.73 -20.52 -32.22
CA SER A 183 46.08 -20.35 -30.94
C SER A 183 45.06 -19.23 -31.03
N LEU A 184 43.78 -19.56 -30.94
CA LEU A 184 42.69 -18.62 -30.71
C LEU A 184 42.65 -18.27 -29.22
N THR A 185 43.11 -17.07 -28.88
CA THR A 185 42.94 -16.53 -27.53
C THR A 185 41.63 -15.74 -27.48
N ALA A 186 40.62 -16.27 -26.79
CA ALA A 186 39.42 -15.50 -26.43
C ALA A 186 39.63 -14.83 -25.10
N GLN A 187 39.54 -13.50 -25.04
CA GLN A 187 39.40 -12.76 -23.78
C GLN A 187 37.92 -12.62 -23.46
N VAL A 188 37.53 -13.15 -22.31
CA VAL A 188 36.20 -12.95 -21.73
C VAL A 188 36.29 -11.74 -20.78
N PHE A 189 35.52 -10.70 -21.06
CA PHE A 189 35.38 -9.52 -20.21
C PHE A 189 34.16 -9.64 -19.32
#